data_ceec5806eb7d0f64b727ef0b4ba38b5f
#
_entry.id   ceec5806eb7d0f64b727ef0b4ba38b5f
#
_cell.length_a   1.000
_cell.length_b   1.000
_cell.length_c   1.000
_cell.angle_alpha   90.00
_cell.angle_beta   90.00
_cell.angle_gamma   90.00
#
_symmetry.space_group_name_H-M   'P 1'
#
loop_
_entity.id
_entity.type
_entity.pdbx_description
1 polymer ?
#
loop_
_entity_poly.entity_id
_entity_poly.type
_entity_poly.pdbx_seq_one_letter_code
_entity_poly.pdbx_strand_id
1 'polypeptide(L)'
;MRLPGQSKGLDRWFFQWQWRNNPIIDEEQDSEKPVVTESGYYASYVIGAQWFDEAKTMPLVITTKHGCDRIDFLKMFSVCFNSGIEAKEFSKIYAVDMEQPRIKAPELKSVLSPLIVAHFLSVVRDIVKRGLKKDYVQREDNLKKVRGHIDIARNERMNVLKKRFDKVFCRYQEYSEDTLENRLIKKALIFSQQVLQMAGISESLLSLQHTIHECLSAFSKVGDQIEVWEVKAIKHHKLFKEYDDAIKLAQMILHRYDYSITNITTAEEEYCPVFWIDMAMLYEHYVLGLLREAYGEKICYQVHGHTGYPDFVCYSPKVVLDTKYIPRFEYGNLDTYIVRQLSGYSRDKWIFPIKPESNIPCVIIYPIEGEEENPFKKKQLEDFLNVEDRSLWNFHRIAVPLPVLNDTK
;
A
#
# COMPACT_ATOMS: atom_id res chain seq x y z
N MET A 1 23.52 0.57 -22.82
CA MET A 1 24.33 0.56 -21.60
C MET A 1 23.51 -0.17 -20.53
N ARG A 2 23.97 -1.31 -20.00
CA ARG A 2 23.27 -1.98 -18.89
C ARG A 2 23.63 -1.22 -17.63
N LEU A 3 22.63 -0.75 -16.89
CA LEU A 3 22.85 -0.13 -15.58
C LEU A 3 23.32 -1.20 -14.61
N PRO A 4 24.32 -0.93 -13.77
CA PRO A 4 24.80 -1.88 -12.77
C PRO A 4 23.76 -2.06 -11.65
N GLY A 5 23.64 -3.28 -11.14
CA GLY A 5 22.89 -3.57 -9.92
C GLY A 5 21.48 -4.12 -10.11
N GLN A 6 21.32 -5.18 -10.92
CA GLN A 6 20.02 -5.86 -11.05
C GLN A 6 19.78 -6.81 -9.88
N SER A 7 19.07 -6.36 -8.84
CA SER A 7 18.43 -7.25 -7.87
C SER A 7 17.11 -7.76 -8.43
N LYS A 8 16.89 -9.08 -8.46
CA LYS A 8 15.78 -9.73 -9.16
C LYS A 8 14.34 -9.31 -8.77
N GLY A 9 14.17 -8.44 -7.78
CA GLY A 9 12.86 -7.98 -7.30
C GLY A 9 12.52 -6.53 -7.63
N LEU A 10 13.54 -5.66 -7.71
CA LEU A 10 13.35 -4.21 -7.92
C LEU A 10 13.57 -3.78 -9.37
N ASP A 11 14.15 -4.65 -10.20
CA ASP A 11 14.45 -4.39 -11.62
C ASP A 11 13.23 -3.92 -12.41
N ARG A 12 12.05 -4.41 -12.05
CA ARG A 12 10.79 -4.10 -12.72
C ARG A 12 10.44 -2.62 -12.64
N TRP A 13 10.85 -1.94 -11.56
CA TRP A 13 10.56 -0.54 -11.29
C TRP A 13 11.61 0.40 -11.86
N PHE A 14 12.84 -0.08 -11.95
CA PHE A 14 13.98 0.70 -12.44
C PHE A 14 13.95 0.91 -13.96
N PHE A 15 13.39 -0.03 -14.73
CA PHE A 15 13.29 0.05 -16.19
C PHE A 15 12.33 1.13 -16.71
N GLN A 16 11.59 1.80 -15.86
CA GLN A 16 10.86 3.00 -16.26
C GLN A 16 11.77 4.24 -16.43
N TRP A 17 13.05 4.12 -16.10
CA TRP A 17 14.05 5.10 -16.49
C TRP A 17 14.30 5.02 -17.99
N GLN A 18 13.65 5.87 -18.76
CA GLN A 18 13.98 6.02 -20.16
C GLN A 18 15.11 7.05 -20.26
N TRP A 19 16.27 6.60 -20.77
CA TRP A 19 17.22 7.52 -21.38
C TRP A 19 16.51 8.17 -22.55
N ARG A 20 16.07 9.39 -22.39
CA ARG A 20 15.58 10.20 -23.50
C ARG A 20 16.71 11.13 -23.91
N ASN A 21 17.22 10.93 -25.10
CA ASN A 21 17.95 11.98 -25.84
C ASN A 21 16.97 13.08 -26.30
N ASN A 22 15.96 13.38 -25.50
CA ASN A 22 15.03 14.45 -25.78
C ASN A 22 15.46 15.68 -24.99
N PRO A 23 15.49 16.84 -25.63
CA PRO A 23 15.78 18.10 -24.96
C PRO A 23 14.80 18.36 -23.85
N ILE A 24 15.28 18.88 -22.74
CA ILE A 24 14.44 19.48 -21.73
C ILE A 24 13.78 20.67 -22.36
N ILE A 25 12.47 20.64 -22.49
CA ILE A 25 11.69 21.79 -22.93
C ILE A 25 11.50 22.62 -21.65
N ASP A 26 12.11 23.81 -21.64
CA ASP A 26 11.84 24.81 -20.63
C ASP A 26 10.44 25.37 -20.90
N GLU A 27 9.43 24.96 -20.14
CA GLU A 27 8.03 25.32 -20.35
C GLU A 27 7.71 26.78 -19.98
N GLU A 28 8.67 27.51 -19.38
CA GLU A 28 8.49 28.93 -19.05
C GLU A 28 8.70 29.89 -20.23
N GLN A 29 9.20 29.39 -21.36
CA GLN A 29 9.36 30.23 -22.58
C GLN A 29 8.34 29.83 -23.65
N ASP A 30 7.38 30.71 -23.87
CA ASP A 30 6.37 30.69 -24.93
C ASP A 30 7.05 30.87 -26.33
N SER A 31 7.99 29.99 -26.66
CA SER A 31 8.73 30.02 -27.93
C SER A 31 8.44 28.76 -28.74
N GLU A 32 8.07 28.97 -30.01
CA GLU A 32 7.75 27.92 -31.00
C GLU A 32 8.88 26.92 -31.30
N LYS A 33 10.02 26.97 -30.57
CA LYS A 33 11.13 26.01 -30.72
C LYS A 33 11.63 25.58 -29.34
N PRO A 34 11.60 24.25 -29.04
CA PRO A 34 12.18 23.74 -27.84
C PRO A 34 13.68 24.01 -27.77
N VAL A 35 14.14 24.61 -26.68
CA VAL A 35 15.57 24.81 -26.43
C VAL A 35 16.10 23.54 -25.74
N VAL A 36 17.07 22.90 -26.40
CA VAL A 36 17.79 21.74 -25.83
C VAL A 36 18.77 22.25 -24.78
N THR A 37 18.48 22.05 -23.51
CA THR A 37 19.36 22.55 -22.46
C THR A 37 20.30 21.48 -21.91
N GLU A 38 19.89 20.22 -21.74
CA GLU A 38 20.80 19.14 -21.30
C GLU A 38 20.24 17.74 -21.59
N SER A 39 21.14 16.74 -21.73
CA SER A 39 20.76 15.32 -21.68
C SER A 39 20.80 14.82 -20.24
N GLY A 40 19.70 14.30 -19.72
CA GLY A 40 19.60 13.83 -18.33
C GLY A 40 18.76 12.57 -18.17
N TYR A 41 18.78 12.03 -16.96
CA TYR A 41 17.88 10.95 -16.53
C TYR A 41 16.59 11.57 -16.00
N TYR A 42 15.46 11.02 -16.44
CA TYR A 42 14.16 11.44 -15.95
C TYR A 42 13.58 10.38 -15.02
N ALA A 43 13.15 10.78 -13.83
CA ALA A 43 12.34 9.95 -12.98
C ALA A 43 10.96 9.78 -13.63
N SER A 44 10.47 8.56 -13.67
CA SER A 44 9.11 8.27 -14.10
C SER A 44 8.12 8.63 -12.97
N TYR A 45 7.05 7.86 -12.79
CA TYR A 45 6.07 8.07 -11.72
C TYR A 45 6.41 7.34 -10.43
N VAL A 46 7.69 7.06 -10.19
CA VAL A 46 8.17 6.28 -9.04
C VAL A 46 8.83 7.23 -8.03
N ILE A 47 8.56 7.02 -6.74
CA ILE A 47 9.26 7.65 -5.63
C ILE A 47 9.93 6.57 -4.78
N GLY A 48 11.04 6.92 -4.12
CA GLY A 48 11.75 5.98 -3.27
C GLY A 48 13.25 6.22 -3.21
N ALA A 49 13.97 5.24 -2.69
CA ALA A 49 15.42 5.29 -2.56
C ALA A 49 16.06 3.97 -2.94
N GLN A 50 17.16 4.03 -3.68
CA GLN A 50 17.94 2.87 -4.13
C GLN A 50 19.41 3.22 -4.24
N TRP A 51 20.28 2.21 -4.18
CA TRP A 51 21.69 2.35 -4.53
C TRP A 51 21.84 2.37 -6.04
N PHE A 52 22.50 3.41 -6.56
CA PHE A 52 22.74 3.57 -7.99
C PHE A 52 23.88 2.65 -8.48
N ASP A 53 24.85 2.39 -7.62
CA ASP A 53 26.04 1.59 -7.90
C ASP A 53 26.06 0.27 -7.12
N GLU A 54 26.72 -0.75 -7.66
CA GLU A 54 26.91 -2.06 -7.00
C GLU A 54 27.71 -1.97 -5.70
N ALA A 55 28.64 -1.01 -5.64
CA ALA A 55 29.44 -0.76 -4.44
C ALA A 55 28.65 -0.10 -3.30
N LYS A 56 27.38 0.33 -3.56
CA LYS A 56 26.49 0.96 -2.58
C LYS A 56 27.09 2.22 -1.96
N THR A 57 27.73 3.03 -2.79
CA THR A 57 28.34 4.30 -2.39
C THR A 57 27.53 5.51 -2.84
N MET A 58 26.72 5.37 -3.89
CA MET A 58 25.93 6.43 -4.47
C MET A 58 24.43 6.16 -4.29
N PRO A 59 23.73 6.86 -3.37
CA PRO A 59 22.29 6.74 -3.24
C PRO A 59 21.55 7.50 -4.34
N LEU A 60 20.47 6.94 -4.85
CA LEU A 60 19.50 7.59 -5.69
C LEU A 60 18.22 7.76 -4.88
N VAL A 61 17.78 9.00 -4.70
CA VAL A 61 16.55 9.35 -3.99
C VAL A 61 15.64 10.09 -4.95
N ILE A 62 14.41 9.61 -5.10
CA ILE A 62 13.38 10.26 -5.93
C ILE A 62 12.20 10.60 -5.02
N THR A 63 11.90 11.89 -4.97
CA THR A 63 10.80 12.45 -4.21
C THR A 63 9.56 12.66 -5.08
N THR A 64 8.49 13.17 -4.51
CA THR A 64 7.26 13.53 -5.20
C THR A 64 7.50 14.62 -6.26
N LYS A 65 6.61 14.72 -7.25
CA LYS A 65 6.68 15.75 -8.27
C LYS A 65 6.37 17.11 -7.67
N HIS A 66 6.97 18.15 -8.26
CA HIS A 66 6.63 19.54 -7.94
C HIS A 66 5.11 19.78 -8.04
N GLY A 67 4.54 20.48 -7.07
CA GLY A 67 3.09 20.62 -6.92
C GLY A 67 2.39 19.44 -6.25
N CYS A 68 3.16 18.43 -5.76
CA CYS A 68 2.67 17.30 -4.98
C CYS A 68 3.62 16.98 -3.82
N ASP A 69 4.31 17.99 -3.28
CA ASP A 69 5.43 17.78 -2.35
C ASP A 69 4.98 17.41 -0.93
N ARG A 70 3.74 17.71 -0.58
CA ARG A 70 3.22 17.62 0.79
C ARG A 70 2.13 16.58 0.95
N ILE A 71 2.20 15.49 0.20
CA ILE A 71 1.18 14.42 0.23
C ILE A 71 1.10 13.77 1.61
N ASP A 72 -0.11 13.70 2.19
CA ASP A 72 -0.42 12.84 3.32
C ASP A 72 -0.64 11.40 2.83
N PHE A 73 0.44 10.64 2.78
CA PHE A 73 0.40 9.26 2.32
C PHE A 73 -0.47 8.38 3.21
N LEU A 74 -0.58 8.68 4.50
CA LEU A 74 -1.41 7.89 5.41
C LEU A 74 -2.89 8.03 5.06
N LYS A 75 -3.37 9.25 4.79
CA LYS A 75 -4.74 9.48 4.30
C LYS A 75 -4.95 8.84 2.93
N MET A 76 -3.99 8.98 2.02
CA MET A 76 -4.08 8.40 0.68
C MET A 76 -4.23 6.87 0.75
N PHE A 77 -3.39 6.19 1.54
CA PHE A 77 -3.47 4.74 1.73
C PHE A 77 -4.74 4.30 2.46
N SER A 78 -5.25 5.10 3.39
CA SER A 78 -6.52 4.81 4.06
C SER A 78 -7.69 4.78 3.08
N VAL A 79 -7.74 5.72 2.13
CA VAL A 79 -8.75 5.74 1.07
C VAL A 79 -8.61 4.52 0.16
N CYS A 80 -7.38 4.16 -0.24
CA CYS A 80 -7.12 2.94 -0.99
C CYS A 80 -7.60 1.69 -0.22
N PHE A 81 -7.33 1.61 1.08
CA PHE A 81 -7.76 0.50 1.92
C PHE A 81 -9.29 0.34 1.96
N ASN A 82 -10.01 1.46 2.02
CA ASN A 82 -11.48 1.47 2.06
C ASN A 82 -12.15 1.11 0.72
N SER A 83 -11.42 1.26 -0.38
CA SER A 83 -11.94 0.92 -1.72
C SER A 83 -12.22 -0.57 -1.94
N GLY A 84 -11.89 -1.44 -0.97
CA GLY A 84 -12.04 -2.88 -1.11
C GLY A 84 -10.97 -3.54 -1.98
N ILE A 85 -9.82 -2.88 -2.15
CA ILE A 85 -8.67 -3.43 -2.86
C ILE A 85 -8.21 -4.73 -2.18
N GLU A 86 -7.96 -5.76 -2.97
CA GLU A 86 -7.37 -7.00 -2.47
C GLU A 86 -5.92 -6.77 -2.00
N ALA A 87 -5.50 -7.52 -0.98
CA ALA A 87 -4.12 -7.43 -0.45
C ALA A 87 -3.04 -7.61 -1.54
N LYS A 88 -3.33 -8.42 -2.57
CA LYS A 88 -2.43 -8.63 -3.72
C LYS A 88 -2.19 -7.37 -4.55
N GLU A 89 -3.16 -6.48 -4.65
CA GLU A 89 -3.01 -5.23 -5.40
C GLU A 89 -2.08 -4.27 -4.65
N PHE A 90 -2.16 -4.22 -3.31
CA PHE A 90 -1.19 -3.47 -2.51
C PHE A 90 0.26 -3.89 -2.77
N SER A 91 0.51 -5.19 -2.95
CA SER A 91 1.86 -5.69 -3.23
C SER A 91 2.42 -5.25 -4.59
N LYS A 92 1.57 -4.73 -5.49
CA LYS A 92 2.00 -4.18 -6.77
C LYS A 92 2.35 -2.70 -6.71
N ILE A 93 1.83 -1.97 -5.71
CA ILE A 93 2.04 -0.52 -5.56
C ILE A 93 3.47 -0.21 -5.15
N TYR A 94 4.15 -1.11 -4.44
CA TYR A 94 5.47 -0.87 -3.91
C TYR A 94 6.36 -2.11 -3.86
N ALA A 95 7.66 -1.88 -3.74
CA ALA A 95 8.65 -2.91 -3.44
C ALA A 95 9.59 -2.41 -2.35
N VAL A 96 9.98 -3.29 -1.43
CA VAL A 96 10.94 -2.99 -0.34
C VAL A 96 11.98 -4.09 -0.26
N ASP A 97 13.23 -3.70 -0.15
CA ASP A 97 14.36 -4.59 0.09
C ASP A 97 15.02 -4.22 1.44
N MET A 98 14.79 -5.07 2.43
CA MET A 98 15.34 -4.89 3.79
C MET A 98 16.75 -5.46 3.96
N GLU A 99 17.24 -6.23 2.97
CA GLU A 99 18.57 -6.88 3.05
C GLU A 99 19.70 -5.93 2.64
N GLN A 100 19.36 -4.86 1.90
CA GLN A 100 20.34 -3.86 1.51
C GLN A 100 20.63 -2.84 2.62
N PRO A 101 21.82 -2.23 2.62
CA PRO A 101 22.12 -1.12 3.52
C PRO A 101 21.08 0.00 3.40
N ARG A 102 20.72 0.58 4.54
CA ARG A 102 19.78 1.70 4.58
C ARG A 102 20.38 2.95 3.93
N ILE A 103 19.52 3.77 3.32
CA ILE A 103 19.89 5.01 2.62
C ILE A 103 19.44 6.19 3.47
N LYS A 104 20.28 7.21 3.58
CA LYS A 104 19.91 8.47 4.21
C LYS A 104 18.99 9.26 3.29
N ALA A 105 17.69 9.32 3.61
CA ALA A 105 16.66 10.02 2.84
C ALA A 105 15.55 10.52 3.78
N PRO A 106 15.81 11.62 4.52
CA PRO A 106 14.85 12.15 5.49
C PRO A 106 13.52 12.55 4.84
N GLU A 107 13.53 12.95 3.57
CA GLU A 107 12.35 13.35 2.80
C GLU A 107 11.35 12.20 2.62
N LEU A 108 11.83 10.95 2.63
CA LEU A 108 11.00 9.76 2.43
C LEU A 108 10.58 9.07 3.73
N LYS A 109 10.91 9.66 4.87
CA LYS A 109 10.67 9.11 6.21
C LYS A 109 9.21 8.72 6.46
N SER A 110 8.29 9.61 6.11
CA SER A 110 6.85 9.47 6.40
C SER A 110 6.08 8.62 5.39
N VAL A 111 6.71 8.20 4.30
CA VAL A 111 6.01 7.59 3.15
C VAL A 111 5.79 6.09 3.34
N LEU A 112 6.84 5.37 3.71
CA LEU A 112 6.83 3.90 3.67
C LEU A 112 6.05 3.26 4.83
N SER A 113 6.11 3.83 6.03
CA SER A 113 5.47 3.24 7.22
C SER A 113 3.96 3.10 7.09
N PRO A 114 3.21 4.14 6.69
CA PRO A 114 1.77 4.04 6.49
C PRO A 114 1.38 2.96 5.48
N LEU A 115 2.17 2.84 4.41
CA LEU A 115 1.93 1.86 3.35
C LEU A 115 2.06 0.43 3.86
N ILE A 116 3.17 0.13 4.57
CA ILE A 116 3.40 -1.22 5.11
C ILE A 116 2.30 -1.57 6.12
N VAL A 117 1.88 -0.63 6.98
CA VAL A 117 0.80 -0.84 7.95
C VAL A 117 -0.53 -1.10 7.24
N ALA A 118 -0.90 -0.30 6.24
CA ALA A 118 -2.14 -0.49 5.49
C ALA A 118 -2.17 -1.85 4.75
N HIS A 119 -1.07 -2.23 4.10
CA HIS A 119 -0.95 -3.54 3.46
C HIS A 119 -1.04 -4.68 4.48
N PHE A 120 -0.31 -4.58 5.58
CA PHE A 120 -0.36 -5.57 6.67
C PHE A 120 -1.79 -5.78 7.19
N LEU A 121 -2.51 -4.69 7.44
CA LEU A 121 -3.91 -4.76 7.89
C LEU A 121 -4.83 -5.40 6.84
N SER A 122 -4.61 -5.14 5.56
CA SER A 122 -5.37 -5.79 4.48
C SER A 122 -5.18 -7.31 4.50
N VAL A 123 -3.93 -7.77 4.60
CA VAL A 123 -3.61 -9.21 4.67
C VAL A 123 -4.19 -9.86 5.94
N VAL A 124 -4.01 -9.22 7.09
CA VAL A 124 -4.52 -9.75 8.37
C VAL A 124 -6.04 -9.80 8.41
N ARG A 125 -6.73 -8.79 7.85
CA ARG A 125 -8.19 -8.81 7.71
C ARG A 125 -8.66 -10.02 6.91
N ASP A 126 -7.98 -10.37 5.83
CA ASP A 126 -8.31 -11.55 5.02
C ASP A 126 -8.06 -12.86 5.81
N ILE A 127 -7.00 -12.93 6.60
CA ILE A 127 -6.74 -14.05 7.51
C ILE A 127 -7.88 -14.17 8.54
N VAL A 128 -8.28 -13.08 9.16
CA VAL A 128 -9.36 -13.07 10.18
C VAL A 128 -10.69 -13.52 9.58
N LYS A 129 -11.03 -13.05 8.37
CA LYS A 129 -12.25 -13.50 7.66
C LYS A 129 -12.28 -15.00 7.38
N ARG A 130 -11.12 -15.61 7.10
CA ARG A 130 -11.00 -17.06 6.86
C ARG A 130 -10.89 -17.88 8.14
N GLY A 131 -10.59 -17.24 9.27
CA GLY A 131 -10.28 -17.85 10.55
C GLY A 131 -8.78 -18.07 10.77
N LEU A 132 -8.35 -17.91 12.02
CA LEU A 132 -6.94 -18.03 12.39
C LEU A 132 -6.45 -19.48 12.23
N LYS A 133 -5.18 -19.61 11.78
CA LYS A 133 -4.49 -20.90 11.76
C LYS A 133 -4.42 -21.48 13.18
N LYS A 134 -4.76 -22.76 13.30
CA LYS A 134 -4.59 -23.55 14.52
C LYS A 134 -3.54 -24.61 14.29
N ASP A 135 -2.78 -24.89 15.32
CA ASP A 135 -1.78 -25.96 15.30
C ASP A 135 -1.65 -26.59 16.68
N TYR A 136 -0.95 -27.73 16.76
CA TYR A 136 -0.64 -28.38 18.02
C TYR A 136 0.50 -27.65 18.71
N VAL A 137 0.17 -26.87 19.74
CA VAL A 137 1.13 -26.12 20.54
C VAL A 137 1.49 -26.91 21.79
N GLN A 138 2.78 -27.03 22.07
CA GLN A 138 3.26 -27.68 23.28
C GLN A 138 3.01 -26.75 24.48
N ARG A 139 2.33 -27.31 25.51
CA ARG A 139 2.05 -26.63 26.76
C ARG A 139 2.73 -27.35 27.92
N GLU A 140 3.18 -26.58 28.89
CA GLU A 140 3.78 -27.07 30.13
C GLU A 140 3.12 -26.37 31.30
N ASP A 141 2.25 -27.07 32.01
CA ASP A 141 1.45 -26.50 33.06
C ASP A 141 1.41 -27.39 34.31
N ASN A 142 1.16 -26.72 35.44
CA ASN A 142 0.96 -27.41 36.73
C ASN A 142 -0.53 -27.60 36.99
N LEU A 143 -1.07 -28.76 36.62
CA LEU A 143 -2.48 -29.07 36.51
C LEU A 143 -2.97 -29.90 37.72
N LYS A 144 -4.27 -29.83 38.05
CA LYS A 144 -4.92 -30.70 39.06
C LYS A 144 -5.19 -32.11 38.54
N LYS A 145 -5.14 -32.34 37.23
CA LYS A 145 -5.31 -33.66 36.59
C LYS A 145 -4.22 -33.87 35.59
N VAL A 146 -3.77 -35.12 35.46
CA VAL A 146 -2.74 -35.49 34.46
C VAL A 146 -3.28 -35.25 33.05
N ARG A 147 -2.48 -34.54 32.21
CA ARG A 147 -2.73 -34.32 30.78
C ARG A 147 -1.43 -34.54 30.03
N GLY A 148 -1.42 -35.45 29.06
CA GLY A 148 -0.21 -35.79 28.30
C GLY A 148 0.84 -36.49 29.14
N HIS A 149 2.07 -36.05 29.12
CA HIS A 149 3.21 -36.61 29.85
C HIS A 149 3.50 -35.84 31.14
N ILE A 150 3.81 -36.56 32.23
CA ILE A 150 4.29 -35.94 33.45
C ILE A 150 5.77 -35.61 33.31
N ASP A 151 6.14 -34.36 33.49
CA ASP A 151 7.55 -33.96 33.61
C ASP A 151 8.00 -34.25 35.05
N ILE A 152 8.58 -35.44 35.24
CA ILE A 152 8.92 -35.96 36.57
C ILE A 152 9.87 -35.00 37.30
N ALA A 153 10.90 -34.50 36.64
CA ALA A 153 11.89 -33.62 37.26
C ALA A 153 11.30 -32.28 37.71
N ARG A 154 10.44 -31.68 36.90
CA ARG A 154 9.73 -30.45 37.30
C ARG A 154 8.65 -30.70 38.31
N ASN A 155 7.93 -31.80 38.17
CA ASN A 155 6.91 -32.17 39.14
C ASN A 155 7.50 -32.40 40.55
N GLU A 156 8.66 -33.06 40.62
CA GLU A 156 9.37 -33.24 41.91
C GLU A 156 9.74 -31.89 42.51
N ARG A 157 10.38 -31.00 41.77
CA ARG A 157 10.77 -29.65 42.25
C ARG A 157 9.58 -28.76 42.61
N MET A 158 8.54 -28.76 41.80
CA MET A 158 7.44 -27.81 41.92
C MET A 158 6.33 -28.27 42.87
N ASN A 159 6.14 -29.59 43.00
CA ASN A 159 5.04 -30.19 43.73
C ASN A 159 5.52 -31.06 44.89
N VAL A 160 6.28 -32.13 44.64
CA VAL A 160 6.65 -33.11 45.66
C VAL A 160 7.47 -32.48 46.78
N LEU A 161 8.55 -31.78 46.48
CA LEU A 161 9.41 -31.12 47.46
C LEU A 161 8.66 -29.99 48.22
N LYS A 162 7.64 -29.40 47.60
CA LYS A 162 6.80 -28.36 48.20
C LYS A 162 5.52 -28.92 48.86
N LYS A 163 5.39 -30.26 48.94
CA LYS A 163 4.21 -30.96 49.53
C LYS A 163 2.89 -30.58 48.85
N ARG A 164 2.87 -30.28 47.56
CA ARG A 164 1.69 -29.92 46.74
C ARG A 164 1.23 -31.14 45.96
N PHE A 165 0.60 -32.09 46.64
CA PHE A 165 0.12 -33.37 46.07
C PHE A 165 -1.19 -33.23 45.27
N ASP A 166 -1.80 -32.06 45.28
CA ASP A 166 -3.01 -31.72 44.55
C ASP A 166 -2.75 -31.30 43.08
N LYS A 167 -1.47 -31.23 42.67
CA LYS A 167 -1.05 -30.81 41.32
C LYS A 167 0.02 -31.72 40.77
N VAL A 168 0.04 -31.78 39.42
CA VAL A 168 1.00 -32.55 38.64
C VAL A 168 1.52 -31.66 37.50
N PHE A 169 2.83 -31.57 37.36
CA PHE A 169 3.43 -30.83 36.26
C PHE A 169 3.43 -31.67 34.98
N CYS A 170 2.64 -31.21 34.00
CA CYS A 170 2.40 -31.96 32.76
C CYS A 170 2.94 -31.20 31.54
N ARG A 171 3.40 -31.99 30.57
CA ARG A 171 3.72 -31.54 29.22
C ARG A 171 2.74 -32.19 28.25
N TYR A 172 1.99 -31.39 27.51
CA TYR A 172 0.97 -31.86 26.57
C TYR A 172 0.86 -31.01 25.34
N GLN A 173 0.21 -31.53 24.32
CA GLN A 173 -0.11 -30.75 23.09
C GLN A 173 -1.57 -30.30 23.14
N GLU A 174 -1.78 -29.06 22.74
CA GLU A 174 -3.11 -28.46 22.65
C GLU A 174 -3.30 -27.89 21.24
N TYR A 175 -4.42 -28.25 20.61
CA TYR A 175 -4.79 -27.64 19.32
C TYR A 175 -5.32 -26.24 19.58
N SER A 176 -4.53 -25.23 19.23
CA SER A 176 -4.72 -23.85 19.67
C SER A 176 -4.41 -22.86 18.56
N GLU A 177 -5.03 -21.70 18.63
CA GLU A 177 -4.71 -20.52 17.82
C GLU A 177 -3.44 -19.81 18.30
N ASP A 178 -2.95 -20.11 19.50
CA ASP A 178 -1.81 -19.45 20.12
C ASP A 178 -0.45 -19.99 19.58
N THR A 179 -0.30 -19.91 18.25
CA THR A 179 0.91 -20.30 17.52
C THR A 179 1.93 -19.17 17.47
N LEU A 180 3.19 -19.46 17.15
CA LEU A 180 4.24 -18.45 17.05
C LEU A 180 3.92 -17.40 15.98
N GLU A 181 3.37 -17.86 14.84
CA GLU A 181 2.99 -16.96 13.74
C GLU A 181 1.89 -15.99 14.17
N ASN A 182 0.84 -16.50 14.84
CA ASN A 182 -0.26 -15.66 15.31
C ASN A 182 0.21 -14.69 16.40
N ARG A 183 1.13 -15.07 17.27
CA ARG A 183 1.75 -14.17 18.24
C ARG A 183 2.54 -13.04 17.58
N LEU A 184 3.33 -13.35 16.53
CA LEU A 184 4.06 -12.35 15.79
C LEU A 184 3.12 -11.35 15.12
N ILE A 185 2.08 -11.84 14.44
CA ILE A 185 1.06 -11.01 13.81
C ILE A 185 0.38 -10.11 14.86
N LYS A 186 -0.01 -10.67 16.03
CA LYS A 186 -0.61 -9.88 17.11
C LYS A 186 0.32 -8.79 17.63
N LYS A 187 1.61 -9.10 17.84
CA LYS A 187 2.61 -8.11 18.27
C LYS A 187 2.71 -6.96 17.25
N ALA A 188 2.75 -7.28 15.96
CA ALA A 188 2.76 -6.28 14.90
C ALA A 188 1.45 -5.46 14.81
N LEU A 189 0.28 -6.07 15.09
CA LEU A 189 -1.00 -5.36 15.18
C LEU A 189 -1.00 -4.33 16.31
N ILE A 190 -0.56 -4.72 17.52
CA ILE A 190 -0.44 -3.82 18.66
C ILE A 190 0.49 -2.65 18.32
N PHE A 191 1.60 -2.94 17.68
CA PHE A 191 2.55 -1.91 17.26
C PHE A 191 1.94 -0.96 16.20
N SER A 192 1.25 -1.52 15.19
CA SER A 192 0.55 -0.73 14.16
C SER A 192 -0.52 0.18 14.76
N GLN A 193 -1.23 -0.29 15.81
CA GLN A 193 -2.19 0.52 16.55
C GLN A 193 -1.53 1.75 17.19
N GLN A 194 -0.37 1.57 17.80
CA GLN A 194 0.38 2.67 18.42
C GLN A 194 0.85 3.70 17.38
N VAL A 195 1.36 3.24 16.22
CA VAL A 195 1.75 4.11 15.12
C VAL A 195 0.59 4.97 14.62
N LEU A 196 -0.60 4.37 14.44
CA LEU A 196 -1.78 5.13 14.01
C LEU A 196 -2.29 6.10 15.09
N GLN A 197 -2.18 5.75 16.36
CA GLN A 197 -2.53 6.66 17.46
C GLN A 197 -1.62 7.88 17.51
N MET A 198 -0.33 7.71 17.24
CA MET A 198 0.63 8.83 17.17
C MET A 198 0.38 9.76 15.98
N ALA A 199 -0.17 9.24 14.89
CA ALA A 199 -0.53 10.02 13.71
C ALA A 199 -1.77 10.92 13.92
N GLY A 200 -2.44 10.79 15.07
CA GLY A 200 -3.60 11.57 15.43
C GLY A 200 -4.94 10.96 14.97
N ILE A 201 -6.03 11.60 15.39
CA ILE A 201 -7.39 11.17 15.03
C ILE A 201 -7.82 11.97 13.80
N SER A 202 -7.95 11.31 12.65
CA SER A 202 -8.61 11.88 11.49
C SER A 202 -9.71 10.93 10.99
N GLU A 203 -10.74 11.47 10.39
CA GLU A 203 -11.87 10.68 9.87
C GLU A 203 -11.41 9.61 8.88
N SER A 204 -10.42 9.93 8.06
CA SER A 204 -9.81 9.00 7.12
C SER A 204 -9.10 7.80 7.78
N LEU A 205 -8.63 7.94 9.02
CA LEU A 205 -7.95 6.88 9.76
C LEU A 205 -8.88 6.01 10.59
N LEU A 206 -10.12 6.43 10.80
CA LEU A 206 -11.11 5.70 11.61
C LEU A 206 -11.31 4.27 11.10
N SER A 207 -11.33 4.08 9.79
CA SER A 207 -11.50 2.75 9.20
C SER A 207 -10.32 1.82 9.45
N LEU A 208 -9.08 2.32 9.40
CA LEU A 208 -7.89 1.55 9.74
C LEU A 208 -7.90 1.21 11.24
N GLN A 209 -8.25 2.16 12.10
CA GLN A 209 -8.38 1.94 13.53
C GLN A 209 -9.45 0.89 13.85
N HIS A 210 -10.62 0.98 13.21
CA HIS A 210 -11.70 -0.01 13.36
C HIS A 210 -11.22 -1.41 12.94
N THR A 211 -10.55 -1.51 11.80
CA THR A 211 -10.00 -2.79 11.32
C THR A 211 -8.97 -3.37 12.28
N ILE A 212 -8.10 -2.54 12.88
CA ILE A 212 -7.16 -3.02 13.92
C ILE A 212 -7.90 -3.58 15.12
N HIS A 213 -8.95 -2.89 15.60
CA HIS A 213 -9.73 -3.36 16.74
C HIS A 213 -10.44 -4.69 16.44
N GLU A 214 -11.03 -4.84 15.26
CA GLU A 214 -11.62 -6.12 14.83
C GLU A 214 -10.57 -7.23 14.77
N CYS A 215 -9.41 -6.97 14.17
CA CYS A 215 -8.32 -7.94 14.09
C CYS A 215 -7.83 -8.32 15.50
N LEU A 216 -7.54 -7.35 16.37
CA LEU A 216 -7.10 -7.62 17.75
C LEU A 216 -8.13 -8.42 18.55
N SER A 217 -9.42 -8.18 18.34
CA SER A 217 -10.50 -8.97 18.96
C SER A 217 -10.45 -10.44 18.52
N ALA A 218 -10.21 -10.70 17.22
CA ALA A 218 -10.03 -12.07 16.72
C ALA A 218 -8.80 -12.76 17.34
N PHE A 219 -7.73 -12.00 17.62
CA PHE A 219 -6.51 -12.50 18.28
C PHE A 219 -6.57 -12.48 19.82
N SER A 220 -7.74 -12.35 20.45
CA SER A 220 -7.88 -12.24 21.91
C SER A 220 -7.31 -13.43 22.67
N LYS A 221 -7.38 -14.65 22.12
CA LYS A 221 -6.85 -15.89 22.71
C LYS A 221 -5.38 -16.14 22.42
N VAL A 222 -4.74 -15.29 21.63
CA VAL A 222 -3.34 -15.41 21.24
C VAL A 222 -2.49 -14.55 22.17
N GLY A 223 -1.36 -15.08 22.65
CA GLY A 223 -0.36 -14.31 23.40
C GLY A 223 0.35 -13.27 22.55
N ASP A 224 1.02 -12.31 23.18
CA ASP A 224 1.84 -11.26 22.53
C ASP A 224 3.35 -11.42 22.83
N GLN A 225 3.68 -12.35 23.69
CA GLN A 225 5.07 -12.64 24.11
C GLN A 225 5.77 -13.47 23.02
N ILE A 226 6.61 -12.81 22.23
CA ILE A 226 7.41 -13.44 21.18
C ILE A 226 8.59 -12.55 20.81
N GLU A 227 9.73 -13.18 20.52
CA GLU A 227 10.87 -12.53 19.86
C GLU A 227 10.80 -12.80 18.35
N VAL A 228 11.11 -11.78 17.52
CA VAL A 228 10.96 -11.88 16.07
C VAL A 228 11.84 -12.98 15.47
N TRP A 229 13.02 -13.21 16.04
CA TRP A 229 13.95 -14.27 15.62
C TRP A 229 13.44 -15.70 15.88
N GLU A 230 12.42 -15.86 16.75
CA GLU A 230 11.82 -17.18 17.02
C GLU A 230 10.99 -17.67 15.81
N VAL A 231 10.47 -16.75 15.01
CA VAL A 231 9.73 -17.06 13.79
C VAL A 231 10.70 -17.13 12.62
N LYS A 232 11.41 -18.27 12.50
CA LYS A 232 12.20 -18.56 11.30
C LYS A 232 11.26 -18.81 10.13
N ALA A 233 11.77 -18.63 8.89
CA ALA A 233 11.03 -18.87 7.66
C ALA A 233 10.35 -20.25 7.69
N ILE A 234 9.09 -20.29 8.10
CA ILE A 234 8.29 -21.51 8.16
C ILE A 234 7.66 -21.66 6.78
N LYS A 235 7.93 -22.79 6.13
CA LYS A 235 7.24 -23.13 4.88
C LYS A 235 5.78 -23.46 5.23
N HIS A 236 4.87 -22.59 4.83
CA HIS A 236 3.45 -22.81 5.06
C HIS A 236 2.84 -23.75 4.02
N HIS A 237 1.84 -24.51 4.43
CA HIS A 237 1.02 -25.29 3.51
C HIS A 237 0.26 -24.32 2.57
N LYS A 238 -0.01 -24.73 1.33
CA LYS A 238 -0.72 -23.91 0.31
C LYS A 238 -2.01 -23.25 0.80
N LEU A 239 -2.67 -23.82 1.82
CA LEU A 239 -3.89 -23.30 2.45
C LEU A 239 -3.67 -22.01 3.28
N PHE A 240 -2.43 -21.71 3.65
CA PHE A 240 -2.07 -20.59 4.52
C PHE A 240 -1.05 -19.65 3.86
N LYS A 241 -1.17 -19.47 2.55
CA LYS A 241 -0.23 -18.64 1.78
C LYS A 241 -0.22 -17.17 2.25
N GLU A 242 -1.35 -16.66 2.69
CA GLU A 242 -1.49 -15.30 3.23
C GLU A 242 -0.66 -15.09 4.51
N TYR A 243 -0.37 -16.16 5.26
CA TYR A 243 0.49 -16.08 6.43
C TYR A 243 1.94 -15.74 6.07
N ASP A 244 2.44 -16.18 4.90
CA ASP A 244 3.79 -15.85 4.45
C ASP A 244 3.95 -14.33 4.27
N ASP A 245 2.94 -13.69 3.66
CA ASP A 245 2.91 -12.25 3.46
C ASP A 245 2.71 -11.50 4.79
N ALA A 246 1.79 -11.97 5.63
CA ALA A 246 1.56 -11.37 6.95
C ALA A 246 2.80 -11.42 7.84
N ILE A 247 3.55 -12.53 7.85
CA ILE A 247 4.78 -12.68 8.64
C ILE A 247 5.87 -11.75 8.12
N LYS A 248 6.08 -11.66 6.80
CA LYS A 248 7.04 -10.73 6.20
C LYS A 248 6.74 -9.29 6.56
N LEU A 249 5.48 -8.88 6.41
CA LEU A 249 5.05 -7.52 6.74
C LEU A 249 5.15 -7.24 8.25
N ALA A 250 4.80 -8.20 9.10
CA ALA A 250 4.96 -8.08 10.55
C ALA A 250 6.44 -7.91 10.94
N GLN A 251 7.34 -8.69 10.33
CA GLN A 251 8.77 -8.54 10.52
C GLN A 251 9.27 -7.18 10.05
N MET A 252 8.82 -6.69 8.88
CA MET A 252 9.16 -5.35 8.39
C MET A 252 8.74 -4.25 9.36
N ILE A 253 7.51 -4.32 9.88
CA ILE A 253 6.99 -3.36 10.85
C ILE A 253 7.85 -3.37 12.12
N LEU A 254 8.09 -4.54 12.68
CA LEU A 254 8.81 -4.67 13.93
C LEU A 254 10.30 -4.29 13.79
N HIS A 255 10.98 -4.69 12.70
CA HIS A 255 12.38 -4.33 12.43
C HIS A 255 12.58 -2.84 12.16
N ARG A 256 11.63 -2.18 11.47
CA ARG A 256 11.75 -0.76 11.16
C ARG A 256 11.83 0.10 12.42
N TYR A 257 11.12 -0.32 13.46
CA TYR A 257 11.01 0.44 14.71
C TYR A 257 11.88 -0.16 15.83
N ASP A 258 12.79 -1.06 15.49
CA ASP A 258 13.78 -1.66 16.41
C ASP A 258 13.17 -2.15 17.73
N TYR A 259 11.97 -2.74 17.65
CA TYR A 259 11.19 -3.28 18.78
C TYR A 259 10.85 -2.30 19.91
N SER A 260 11.17 -1.03 19.78
CA SER A 260 10.99 -0.03 20.84
C SER A 260 10.37 1.25 20.31
N ILE A 261 9.28 1.68 20.96
CA ILE A 261 8.59 2.95 20.66
C ILE A 261 9.47 4.14 21.03
N THR A 262 10.36 3.98 22.00
CA THR A 262 11.28 5.03 22.47
C THR A 262 12.32 5.41 21.43
N ASN A 263 12.64 4.54 20.47
CA ASN A 263 13.62 4.83 19.41
C ASN A 263 13.01 5.60 18.22
N ILE A 264 11.71 5.89 18.24
CA ILE A 264 11.03 6.66 17.18
C ILE A 264 11.52 8.13 17.14
N THR A 265 12.16 8.61 18.20
CA THR A 265 12.44 10.05 18.42
C THR A 265 13.88 10.48 18.15
N THR A 266 14.81 9.60 17.77
CA THR A 266 16.23 9.95 17.62
C THR A 266 16.85 9.48 16.31
N ALA A 267 18.04 9.94 16.00
CA ALA A 267 18.92 9.77 14.82
C ALA A 267 18.68 8.70 13.74
N GLU A 268 17.95 7.60 14.00
CA GLU A 268 17.61 6.57 13.00
C GLU A 268 16.52 7.00 12.02
N GLU A 269 15.86 8.11 12.29
CA GLU A 269 14.75 8.62 11.47
C GLU A 269 15.17 9.12 10.08
N GLU A 270 16.46 9.38 9.87
CA GLU A 270 17.00 9.87 8.59
C GLU A 270 17.24 8.76 7.57
N TYR A 271 17.20 7.50 7.97
CA TYR A 271 17.53 6.36 7.12
C TYR A 271 16.30 5.54 6.76
N CYS A 272 16.16 5.21 5.48
CA CYS A 272 15.12 4.30 4.98
C CYS A 272 15.74 3.04 4.35
N PRO A 273 15.01 1.91 4.30
CA PRO A 273 15.41 0.77 3.47
C PRO A 273 15.36 1.15 2.00
N VAL A 274 15.92 0.32 1.15
CA VAL A 274 15.74 0.44 -0.31
C VAL A 274 14.29 0.13 -0.64
N PHE A 275 13.58 1.08 -1.28
CA PHE A 275 12.17 0.89 -1.65
C PHE A 275 11.75 1.76 -2.83
N TRP A 276 10.68 1.33 -3.50
CA TRP A 276 10.00 2.09 -4.55
C TRP A 276 8.49 2.04 -4.37
N ILE A 277 7.83 3.14 -4.68
CA ILE A 277 6.37 3.25 -4.76
C ILE A 277 6.00 3.77 -6.14
N ASP A 278 5.10 3.08 -6.83
CA ASP A 278 4.49 3.54 -8.06
C ASP A 278 3.36 4.52 -7.76
N MET A 279 3.63 5.79 -7.98
CA MET A 279 2.67 6.87 -7.73
C MET A 279 1.51 6.87 -8.70
N ALA A 280 1.70 6.40 -9.94
CA ALA A 280 0.60 6.29 -10.89
C ALA A 280 -0.40 5.24 -10.44
N MET A 281 0.08 4.05 -10.05
CA MET A 281 -0.77 2.97 -9.52
C MET A 281 -1.40 3.36 -8.17
N LEU A 282 -0.65 4.01 -7.29
CA LEU A 282 -1.19 4.49 -6.02
C LEU A 282 -2.30 5.51 -6.24
N TYR A 283 -2.11 6.44 -7.18
CA TYR A 283 -3.12 7.44 -7.52
C TYR A 283 -4.37 6.81 -8.14
N GLU A 284 -4.23 5.83 -9.02
CA GLU A 284 -5.34 5.05 -9.60
C GLU A 284 -6.20 4.41 -8.49
N HIS A 285 -5.57 3.75 -7.53
CA HIS A 285 -6.28 3.13 -6.41
C HIS A 285 -6.89 4.15 -5.44
N TYR A 286 -6.25 5.30 -5.25
CA TYR A 286 -6.82 6.40 -4.47
C TYR A 286 -8.10 6.93 -5.11
N VAL A 287 -8.06 7.21 -6.41
CA VAL A 287 -9.25 7.65 -7.17
C VAL A 287 -10.34 6.57 -7.16
N LEU A 288 -9.99 5.28 -7.29
CA LEU A 288 -10.94 4.18 -7.14
C LEU A 288 -11.66 4.25 -5.79
N GLY A 289 -10.93 4.50 -4.71
CA GLY A 289 -11.52 4.66 -3.38
C GLY A 289 -12.53 5.80 -3.31
N LEU A 290 -12.16 6.96 -3.83
CA LEU A 290 -13.04 8.13 -3.87
C LEU A 290 -14.29 7.90 -4.74
N LEU A 291 -14.14 7.27 -5.89
CA LEU A 291 -15.25 6.93 -6.80
C LEU A 291 -16.19 5.90 -6.18
N ARG A 292 -15.68 4.86 -5.54
CA ARG A 292 -16.49 3.84 -4.86
C ARG A 292 -17.22 4.38 -3.64
N GLU A 293 -16.61 5.31 -2.92
CA GLU A 293 -17.25 6.00 -1.81
C GLU A 293 -18.44 6.84 -2.27
N ALA A 294 -18.38 7.45 -3.46
CA ALA A 294 -19.43 8.30 -4.01
C ALA A 294 -20.49 7.50 -4.79
N TYR A 295 -20.07 6.54 -5.61
CA TYR A 295 -20.94 5.88 -6.59
C TYR A 295 -21.08 4.37 -6.41
N GLY A 296 -20.36 3.78 -5.44
CA GLY A 296 -20.43 2.35 -5.12
C GLY A 296 -20.06 1.46 -6.28
N GLU A 297 -20.83 0.38 -6.45
CA GLU A 297 -20.60 -0.66 -7.46
C GLU A 297 -20.91 -0.23 -8.91
N LYS A 298 -21.37 1.01 -9.13
CA LYS A 298 -21.53 1.54 -10.49
C LYS A 298 -20.22 1.71 -11.23
N ILE A 299 -19.11 1.81 -10.49
CA ILE A 299 -17.77 1.97 -11.03
C ILE A 299 -17.12 0.58 -11.18
N CYS A 300 -16.92 0.17 -12.41
CA CYS A 300 -16.21 -1.06 -12.77
C CYS A 300 -14.73 -0.75 -12.96
N TYR A 301 -13.86 -1.50 -12.28
CA TYR A 301 -12.42 -1.31 -12.27
C TYR A 301 -11.75 -2.26 -13.27
N GLN A 302 -10.83 -1.74 -14.10
CA GLN A 302 -10.01 -2.48 -15.07
C GLN A 302 -10.81 -3.48 -15.93
N VAL A 303 -11.87 -2.99 -16.59
CA VAL A 303 -12.68 -3.79 -17.49
C VAL A 303 -11.84 -4.25 -18.68
N HIS A 304 -11.88 -5.54 -18.98
CA HIS A 304 -11.15 -6.10 -20.13
C HIS A 304 -11.78 -5.68 -21.45
N GLY A 305 -11.05 -4.88 -22.23
CA GLY A 305 -11.40 -4.52 -23.60
C GLY A 305 -10.49 -5.17 -24.63
N HIS A 306 -10.88 -5.13 -25.90
CA HIS A 306 -10.02 -5.54 -27.02
C HIS A 306 -8.83 -4.57 -27.20
N THR A 307 -9.04 -3.29 -26.92
CA THR A 307 -8.03 -2.24 -27.07
C THR A 307 -7.18 -2.03 -25.81
N GLY A 308 -7.46 -2.75 -24.71
CA GLY A 308 -6.75 -2.68 -23.45
C GLY A 308 -7.70 -2.62 -22.26
N TYR A 309 -7.21 -2.07 -21.14
CA TYR A 309 -7.92 -1.99 -19.87
C TYR A 309 -8.05 -0.52 -19.48
N PRO A 310 -9.24 0.11 -19.60
CA PRO A 310 -9.46 1.42 -18.99
C PRO A 310 -9.44 1.28 -17.46
N ASP A 311 -8.96 2.31 -16.76
CA ASP A 311 -8.92 2.28 -15.31
C ASP A 311 -10.32 2.08 -14.74
N PHE A 312 -11.30 2.87 -15.21
CA PHE A 312 -12.68 2.74 -14.75
C PHE A 312 -13.69 2.87 -15.90
N VAL A 313 -14.79 2.16 -15.74
CA VAL A 313 -15.95 2.23 -16.63
C VAL A 313 -17.21 2.40 -15.77
N CYS A 314 -18.09 3.32 -16.16
CA CYS A 314 -19.45 3.35 -15.67
C CYS A 314 -20.41 3.09 -16.84
N TYR A 315 -21.43 2.26 -16.60
CA TYR A 315 -22.42 1.91 -17.62
C TYR A 315 -23.69 2.73 -17.56
N SER A 316 -23.89 3.48 -16.45
CA SER A 316 -25.01 4.39 -16.28
C SER A 316 -24.61 5.59 -15.40
N PRO A 317 -24.22 6.72 -16.00
CA PRO A 317 -24.08 7.01 -17.45
C PRO A 317 -22.92 6.20 -18.08
N LYS A 318 -23.00 5.96 -19.42
CA LYS A 318 -21.88 5.33 -20.14
C LYS A 318 -20.72 6.31 -20.24
N VAL A 319 -19.61 6.00 -19.57
CA VAL A 319 -18.40 6.84 -19.55
C VAL A 319 -17.16 5.99 -19.31
N VAL A 320 -16.07 6.36 -19.96
CA VAL A 320 -14.71 5.85 -19.69
C VAL A 320 -13.95 6.86 -18.87
N LEU A 321 -13.37 6.44 -17.74
CA LEU A 321 -12.54 7.29 -16.91
C LEU A 321 -11.14 6.67 -16.81
N ASP A 322 -10.14 7.51 -16.86
CA ASP A 322 -8.74 7.08 -16.82
C ASP A 322 -7.92 8.06 -15.99
N THR A 323 -7.09 7.54 -15.12
CA THR A 323 -6.26 8.36 -14.24
C THR A 323 -4.91 8.65 -14.86
N LYS A 324 -4.44 9.87 -14.68
CA LYS A 324 -3.09 10.25 -15.09
C LYS A 324 -2.44 11.06 -13.96
N TYR A 325 -1.41 10.49 -13.35
CA TYR A 325 -0.62 11.17 -12.31
C TYR A 325 0.27 12.26 -12.93
N ILE A 326 -0.39 13.28 -13.52
CA ILE A 326 0.24 14.38 -14.27
C ILE A 326 -0.40 15.71 -13.83
N PRO A 327 0.15 16.41 -12.82
CA PRO A 327 -0.40 17.68 -12.31
C PRO A 327 -0.54 18.76 -13.38
N ARG A 328 0.35 18.81 -14.39
CA ARG A 328 0.31 19.79 -15.48
C ARG A 328 -0.96 19.75 -16.34
N PHE A 329 -1.77 18.70 -16.26
CA PHE A 329 -3.05 18.62 -16.98
C PHE A 329 -4.09 19.63 -16.50
N GLU A 330 -3.82 20.38 -15.45
CA GLU A 330 -4.63 21.53 -15.06
C GLU A 330 -4.64 22.60 -16.19
N TYR A 331 -3.51 22.85 -16.83
CA TYR A 331 -3.35 23.94 -17.81
C TYR A 331 -2.90 23.46 -19.20
N GLY A 332 -2.19 22.36 -19.28
CA GLY A 332 -1.57 21.85 -20.51
C GLY A 332 -2.53 21.12 -21.44
N ASN A 333 -2.10 20.92 -22.69
CA ASN A 333 -2.82 20.10 -23.66
C ASN A 333 -2.69 18.61 -23.31
N LEU A 334 -3.71 17.82 -23.69
CA LEU A 334 -3.67 16.37 -23.55
C LEU A 334 -2.69 15.76 -24.55
N ASP A 335 -1.90 14.82 -24.08
CA ASP A 335 -0.97 14.10 -24.96
C ASP A 335 -1.74 13.25 -25.99
N THR A 336 -1.33 13.31 -27.24
CA THR A 336 -1.98 12.60 -28.37
C THR A 336 -2.11 11.09 -28.11
N TYR A 337 -1.15 10.50 -27.38
CA TYR A 337 -1.20 9.09 -27.00
C TYR A 337 -2.38 8.78 -26.08
N ILE A 338 -2.59 9.61 -25.06
CA ILE A 338 -3.71 9.45 -24.09
C ILE A 338 -5.05 9.60 -24.80
N VAL A 339 -5.17 10.62 -25.67
CA VAL A 339 -6.38 10.85 -26.47
C VAL A 339 -6.71 9.62 -27.33
N ARG A 340 -5.70 9.03 -28.01
CA ARG A 340 -5.88 7.83 -28.83
C ARG A 340 -6.27 6.61 -27.96
N GLN A 341 -5.68 6.45 -26.81
CA GLN A 341 -5.96 5.36 -25.87
C GLN A 341 -7.42 5.42 -25.41
N LEU A 342 -7.88 6.54 -24.88
CA LEU A 342 -9.24 6.69 -24.39
C LEU A 342 -10.27 6.61 -25.51
N SER A 343 -9.96 7.20 -26.67
CA SER A 343 -10.82 7.07 -27.85
C SER A 343 -10.96 5.62 -28.34
N GLY A 344 -9.94 4.79 -28.12
CA GLY A 344 -10.00 3.34 -28.38
C GLY A 344 -11.00 2.67 -27.43
N TYR A 345 -10.86 2.92 -26.13
CA TYR A 345 -11.73 2.35 -25.10
C TYR A 345 -13.20 2.72 -25.29
N SER A 346 -13.51 3.97 -25.61
CA SER A 346 -14.88 4.45 -25.82
C SER A 346 -15.60 3.82 -27.02
N ARG A 347 -14.85 3.20 -27.93
CA ARG A 347 -15.37 2.52 -29.13
C ARG A 347 -15.26 0.99 -29.06
N ASP A 348 -14.79 0.47 -27.93
CA ASP A 348 -14.54 -0.98 -27.77
C ASP A 348 -15.83 -1.74 -27.48
N LYS A 349 -16.15 -2.71 -28.33
CA LYS A 349 -17.35 -3.54 -28.21
C LYS A 349 -17.30 -4.53 -27.05
N TRP A 350 -16.12 -4.86 -26.54
CA TRP A 350 -16.00 -5.72 -25.36
C TRP A 350 -16.30 -4.95 -24.08
N ILE A 351 -15.96 -3.66 -24.07
CA ILE A 351 -16.31 -2.76 -22.96
C ILE A 351 -17.79 -2.35 -23.05
N PHE A 352 -18.26 -1.97 -24.25
CA PHE A 352 -19.64 -1.55 -24.48
C PHE A 352 -20.31 -2.44 -25.57
N PRO A 353 -20.85 -3.62 -25.19
CA PRO A 353 -21.42 -4.58 -26.15
C PRO A 353 -22.60 -4.02 -26.96
N ILE A 354 -23.38 -3.12 -26.36
CA ILE A 354 -24.53 -2.49 -27.01
C ILE A 354 -24.08 -1.17 -27.64
N LYS A 355 -24.27 -1.05 -28.97
CA LYS A 355 -23.92 0.16 -29.70
C LYS A 355 -24.51 1.39 -29.02
N PRO A 356 -23.73 2.37 -28.60
CA PRO A 356 -24.24 3.59 -28.00
C PRO A 356 -24.94 4.47 -29.04
N GLU A 357 -25.95 5.19 -28.64
CA GLU A 357 -26.68 6.15 -29.50
C GLU A 357 -25.84 7.40 -29.80
N SER A 358 -24.96 7.76 -28.88
CA SER A 358 -24.03 8.87 -28.99
C SER A 358 -22.60 8.43 -28.69
N ASN A 359 -21.61 9.31 -28.94
CA ASN A 359 -20.23 9.04 -28.54
C ASN A 359 -20.13 8.94 -27.03
N ILE A 360 -19.41 7.93 -26.55
CA ILE A 360 -19.18 7.73 -25.12
C ILE A 360 -18.13 8.73 -24.64
N PRO A 361 -18.44 9.53 -23.61
CA PRO A 361 -17.50 10.50 -23.04
C PRO A 361 -16.25 9.81 -22.47
N CYS A 362 -15.11 10.49 -22.63
CA CYS A 362 -13.82 10.11 -22.06
C CYS A 362 -13.43 11.14 -20.99
N VAL A 363 -13.15 10.67 -19.79
CA VAL A 363 -12.78 11.53 -18.66
C VAL A 363 -11.34 11.23 -18.25
N ILE A 364 -10.54 12.28 -18.15
CA ILE A 364 -9.19 12.21 -17.59
C ILE A 364 -9.23 12.77 -16.18
N ILE A 365 -8.76 11.97 -15.23
CA ILE A 365 -8.67 12.34 -13.83
C ILE A 365 -7.22 12.61 -13.49
N TYR A 366 -6.90 13.82 -13.02
CA TYR A 366 -5.54 14.24 -12.73
C TYR A 366 -5.42 14.83 -11.31
N PRO A 367 -4.24 14.74 -10.67
CA PRO A 367 -4.03 15.23 -9.33
C PRO A 367 -3.84 16.75 -9.32
N ILE A 368 -4.37 17.38 -8.29
CA ILE A 368 -4.04 18.74 -7.87
C ILE A 368 -3.66 18.73 -6.39
N GLU A 369 -2.94 19.74 -5.94
CA GLU A 369 -2.70 19.98 -4.52
C GLU A 369 -3.90 20.67 -3.91
N GLY A 370 -4.42 20.19 -2.77
CA GLY A 370 -5.56 20.83 -2.13
C GLY A 370 -6.07 20.05 -0.92
N GLU A 371 -6.79 20.76 -0.03
CA GLU A 371 -7.40 20.20 1.19
C GLU A 371 -8.85 19.73 0.98
N GLU A 372 -9.36 19.77 -0.23
CA GLU A 372 -10.78 19.50 -0.47
C GLU A 372 -11.14 18.03 -0.16
N GLU A 373 -12.37 17.89 0.34
CA GLU A 373 -13.03 16.60 0.48
C GLU A 373 -13.26 15.96 -0.91
N ASN A 374 -13.57 14.65 -0.91
CA ASN A 374 -13.87 13.89 -2.11
C ASN A 374 -14.79 14.65 -3.09
N PRO A 375 -14.31 15.07 -4.27
CA PRO A 375 -15.06 15.91 -5.20
C PRO A 375 -16.28 15.17 -5.78
N PHE A 376 -16.27 13.84 -5.76
CA PHE A 376 -17.34 13.00 -6.31
C PHE A 376 -18.57 12.91 -5.39
N LYS A 377 -18.44 13.20 -4.08
CA LYS A 377 -19.58 13.17 -3.15
C LYS A 377 -20.61 14.28 -3.38
N LYS A 378 -20.15 15.40 -3.93
CA LYS A 378 -20.98 16.61 -4.10
C LYS A 378 -21.71 16.70 -5.43
N LYS A 379 -21.37 15.83 -6.39
CA LYS A 379 -21.87 15.89 -7.78
C LYS A 379 -22.20 14.49 -8.29
N GLN A 380 -23.19 14.41 -9.18
CA GLN A 380 -23.39 13.21 -9.97
C GLN A 380 -22.32 13.12 -11.07
N LEU A 381 -22.10 11.92 -11.61
CA LEU A 381 -21.08 11.72 -12.63
C LEU A 381 -21.37 12.53 -13.90
N GLU A 382 -22.66 12.68 -14.23
CA GLU A 382 -23.16 13.48 -15.35
C GLU A 382 -22.80 14.97 -15.24
N ASP A 383 -22.73 15.49 -14.03
CA ASP A 383 -22.38 16.92 -13.81
C ASP A 383 -20.96 17.25 -14.27
N PHE A 384 -20.05 16.28 -14.19
CA PHE A 384 -18.67 16.44 -14.70
C PHE A 384 -18.58 16.41 -16.23
N LEU A 385 -19.61 15.87 -16.91
CA LEU A 385 -19.69 15.81 -18.36
C LEU A 385 -20.25 17.09 -19.00
N ASN A 386 -20.63 18.09 -18.20
CA ASN A 386 -21.16 19.36 -18.69
C ASN A 386 -20.06 20.31 -19.21
N VAL A 387 -18.80 20.06 -18.87
CA VAL A 387 -17.66 20.89 -19.29
C VAL A 387 -16.71 20.03 -20.13
N GLU A 388 -16.68 20.31 -21.43
CA GLU A 388 -15.77 19.63 -22.35
C GLU A 388 -14.36 20.23 -22.32
N ASP A 389 -13.37 19.43 -22.75
CA ASP A 389 -12.02 19.90 -23.01
C ASP A 389 -12.00 20.97 -24.09
N ARG A 390 -11.08 21.93 -24.00
CA ARG A 390 -11.00 23.09 -24.92
C ARG A 390 -10.77 22.71 -26.39
N SER A 391 -10.19 21.54 -26.64
CA SER A 391 -9.71 21.14 -27.96
C SER A 391 -10.34 19.85 -28.48
N LEU A 392 -11.11 19.13 -27.67
CA LEU A 392 -11.60 17.79 -28.01
C LEU A 392 -13.07 17.61 -27.60
N TRP A 393 -13.89 17.14 -28.54
CA TRP A 393 -15.28 16.78 -28.29
C TRP A 393 -15.38 15.50 -27.47
N ASN A 394 -16.31 15.46 -26.51
CA ASN A 394 -16.55 14.32 -25.60
C ASN A 394 -15.33 13.93 -24.75
N PHE A 395 -14.41 14.85 -24.52
CA PHE A 395 -13.34 14.72 -23.54
C PHE A 395 -13.58 15.69 -22.38
N HIS A 396 -13.36 15.19 -21.17
CA HIS A 396 -13.58 15.95 -19.94
C HIS A 396 -12.37 15.77 -19.02
N ARG A 397 -12.17 16.74 -18.13
CA ARG A 397 -11.09 16.70 -17.13
C ARG A 397 -11.68 16.84 -15.74
N ILE A 398 -11.23 16.01 -14.81
CA ILE A 398 -11.59 16.11 -13.40
C ILE A 398 -10.32 16.25 -12.60
N ALA A 399 -10.20 17.36 -11.90
CA ALA A 399 -9.16 17.57 -10.92
C ALA A 399 -9.52 16.86 -9.62
N VAL A 400 -8.60 16.05 -9.08
CA VAL A 400 -8.79 15.37 -7.80
C VAL A 400 -7.71 15.83 -6.84
N PRO A 401 -8.08 16.47 -5.72
CA PRO A 401 -7.13 16.93 -4.73
C PRO A 401 -6.46 15.74 -4.03
N LEU A 402 -5.14 15.80 -3.92
CA LEU A 402 -4.37 14.90 -3.10
C LEU A 402 -4.40 15.39 -1.65
N PRO A 403 -4.51 14.48 -0.68
CA PRO A 403 -4.49 14.87 0.73
C PRO A 403 -3.14 15.48 1.09
N VAL A 404 -3.15 16.63 1.72
CA VAL A 404 -1.95 17.39 2.10
C VAL A 404 -1.71 17.27 3.60
N LEU A 405 -0.43 17.18 4.00
CA LEU A 405 -0.03 17.26 5.40
C LEU A 405 -0.37 18.65 5.94
N ASN A 406 -1.19 18.71 6.99
CA ASN A 406 -1.48 19.96 7.68
C ASN A 406 -0.20 20.45 8.36
N ASP A 407 0.15 21.73 8.19
CA ASP A 407 1.18 22.36 8.99
C ASP A 407 0.71 22.32 10.45
N THR A 408 1.31 21.44 11.24
CA THR A 408 1.17 21.53 12.69
C THR A 408 1.73 22.87 13.11
N LYS A 409 0.82 23.77 13.52
CA LYS A 409 1.17 25.05 14.18
C LYS A 409 1.93 24.82 15.45
#